data_ea37e3a4b7cbfefa911588d50f82d649
#
_entry.id   ea37e3a4b7cbfefa911588d50f82d649
#
_cell.length_a   1.000
_cell.length_b   1.000
_cell.length_c   1.000
_cell.angle_alpha   90.00
_cell.angle_beta   90.00
_cell.angle_gamma   90.00
#
_symmetry.space_group_name_H-M   'P 1'
#
loop_
_entity.id
_entity.type
_entity.pdbx_description
1 polymer ?
#
loop_
_entity_poly.entity_id
_entity_poly.type
_entity_poly.pdbx_seq_one_letter_code
_entity_poly.pdbx_strand_id
1 'polypeptide(L)'
;RLEEILAETGAEKINIIAHSMGGVTVLNFLSKFGIADRVPHVEKVVTLGVPFNDTEVGKDGKEIEYRPLTQYGPLTMAPLFSKIKKHRYIISPDTKFLNIAGDLENGTASDGSVSLDSVLSLRYLLPRQVYHEVIVKDKKASHSRLHENRQVDKMIGQFLFGKQALQAFTDT
;
A
#
# COMPACT_ATOMS: atom_id res chain seq x y z
N ARG A 1 3.64 -12.87 16.34
CA ARG A 1 3.41 -13.79 15.19
C ARG A 1 4.46 -13.69 14.07
N LEU A 2 4.99 -12.52 13.74
CA LEU A 2 6.09 -12.41 12.77
C LEU A 2 7.36 -13.16 13.26
N GLU A 3 7.70 -13.03 14.53
CA GLU A 3 8.83 -13.73 15.14
C GLU A 3 8.64 -15.26 15.08
N GLU A 4 7.42 -15.75 15.30
CA GLU A 4 7.07 -17.17 15.19
C GLU A 4 7.28 -17.67 13.75
N ILE A 5 6.77 -16.93 12.75
CA ILE A 5 6.94 -17.28 11.33
C ILE A 5 8.42 -17.34 10.94
N LEU A 6 9.22 -16.39 11.41
CA LEU A 6 10.66 -16.39 11.14
C LEU A 6 11.37 -17.58 11.78
N ALA A 7 11.02 -17.89 13.05
CA ALA A 7 11.57 -19.05 13.74
C ALA A 7 11.22 -20.38 13.04
N GLU A 8 9.99 -20.48 12.53
CA GLU A 8 9.51 -21.65 11.81
C GLU A 8 10.12 -21.80 10.40
N THR A 9 10.33 -20.68 9.70
CA THR A 9 10.75 -20.69 8.29
C THR A 9 12.25 -20.48 8.09
N GLY A 10 12.95 -19.95 9.09
CA GLY A 10 14.35 -19.52 8.96
C GLY A 10 14.55 -18.32 8.03
N ALA A 11 13.46 -17.60 7.68
CA ALA A 11 13.53 -16.47 6.76
C ALA A 11 14.15 -15.24 7.44
N GLU A 12 15.11 -14.62 6.78
CA GLU A 12 15.72 -13.35 7.25
C GLU A 12 14.94 -12.12 6.78
N LYS A 13 14.13 -12.27 5.73
CA LYS A 13 13.37 -11.19 5.09
C LYS A 13 11.95 -11.63 4.81
N ILE A 14 11.04 -10.67 4.81
CA ILE A 14 9.64 -10.88 4.45
C ILE A 14 9.17 -9.92 3.38
N ASN A 15 8.21 -10.37 2.57
CA ASN A 15 7.41 -9.53 1.70
C ASN A 15 5.99 -9.45 2.24
N ILE A 16 5.36 -8.30 2.11
CA ILE A 16 4.00 -8.07 2.61
C ILE A 16 3.11 -7.66 1.44
N ILE A 17 1.96 -8.31 1.32
CA ILE A 17 0.86 -7.87 0.44
C ILE A 17 -0.29 -7.47 1.35
N ALA A 18 -0.81 -6.27 1.17
CA ALA A 18 -1.88 -5.73 2.00
C ALA A 18 -2.97 -5.06 1.17
N HIS A 19 -4.21 -5.36 1.48
CA HIS A 19 -5.40 -4.80 0.86
C HIS A 19 -6.15 -3.90 1.83
N SER A 20 -6.70 -2.78 1.33
CA SER A 20 -7.58 -1.90 2.09
C SER A 20 -6.94 -1.45 3.43
N MET A 21 -7.67 -1.45 4.53
CA MET A 21 -7.19 -1.06 5.86
C MET A 21 -5.96 -1.86 6.35
N GLY A 22 -5.74 -3.07 5.79
CA GLY A 22 -4.53 -3.84 6.07
C GLY A 22 -3.24 -3.09 5.71
N GLY A 23 -3.24 -2.33 4.61
CA GLY A 23 -2.10 -1.52 4.20
C GLY A 23 -1.82 -0.35 5.14
N VAL A 24 -2.85 0.27 5.68
CA VAL A 24 -2.71 1.32 6.72
C VAL A 24 -2.07 0.74 7.99
N THR A 25 -2.48 -0.48 8.37
CA THR A 25 -1.90 -1.21 9.52
C THR A 25 -0.42 -1.51 9.29
N VAL A 26 -0.05 -2.00 8.11
CA VAL A 26 1.35 -2.26 7.72
C VAL A 26 2.18 -1.00 7.78
N LEU A 27 1.70 0.10 7.19
CA LEU A 27 2.45 1.35 7.18
C LEU A 27 2.62 1.96 8.58
N ASN A 28 1.58 1.87 9.43
CA ASN A 28 1.68 2.28 10.84
C ASN A 28 2.68 1.40 11.61
N PHE A 29 2.74 0.10 11.34
CA PHE A 29 3.74 -0.81 11.90
C PHE A 29 5.16 -0.42 11.45
N LEU A 30 5.39 -0.23 10.15
CA LEU A 30 6.70 0.14 9.62
C LEU A 30 7.17 1.51 10.13
N SER A 31 6.26 2.47 10.31
CA SER A 31 6.58 3.79 10.87
C SER A 31 6.94 3.77 12.37
N LYS A 32 6.75 2.63 13.03
CA LYS A 32 7.13 2.43 14.45
C LYS A 32 8.33 1.52 14.63
N PHE A 33 8.48 0.53 13.76
CA PHE A 33 9.40 -0.59 13.97
C PHE A 33 10.27 -0.92 12.76
N GLY A 34 10.16 -0.19 11.64
CA GLY A 34 10.78 -0.56 10.36
C GLY A 34 12.30 -0.69 10.37
N ILE A 35 12.99 -0.04 11.31
CA ILE A 35 14.45 -0.14 11.51
C ILE A 35 14.83 -0.78 12.85
N ALA A 36 13.88 -1.41 13.56
CA ALA A 36 14.17 -2.04 14.85
C ALA A 36 14.84 -3.40 14.63
N ASP A 37 15.95 -3.65 15.32
CA ASP A 37 16.75 -4.89 15.20
C ASP A 37 15.97 -6.18 15.50
N ARG A 38 14.84 -6.07 16.20
CA ARG A 38 13.99 -7.22 16.56
C ARG A 38 12.88 -7.51 15.56
N VAL A 39 12.77 -6.73 14.50
CA VAL A 39 11.75 -6.90 13.48
C VAL A 39 12.41 -7.43 12.22
N PRO A 40 11.83 -8.45 11.55
CA PRO A 40 12.38 -8.96 10.32
C PRO A 40 12.46 -7.84 9.28
N HIS A 41 13.50 -7.87 8.47
CA HIS A 41 13.64 -6.92 7.39
C HIS A 41 12.49 -7.11 6.39
N VAL A 42 11.64 -6.07 6.27
CA VAL A 42 10.60 -6.05 5.24
C VAL A 42 11.22 -5.58 3.94
N GLU A 43 11.41 -6.51 3.00
CA GLU A 43 12.08 -6.22 1.72
C GLU A 43 11.15 -5.51 0.75
N LYS A 44 9.91 -6.03 0.59
CA LYS A 44 8.93 -5.47 -0.34
C LYS A 44 7.55 -5.42 0.28
N VAL A 45 6.83 -4.35 -0.05
CA VAL A 45 5.43 -4.14 0.34
C VAL A 45 4.61 -3.86 -0.90
N VAL A 46 3.54 -4.61 -1.08
CA VAL A 46 2.51 -4.33 -2.09
C VAL A 46 1.25 -3.88 -1.38
N THR A 47 0.68 -2.78 -1.83
CA THR A 47 -0.58 -2.23 -1.30
C THR A 47 -1.63 -2.16 -2.40
N LEU A 48 -2.85 -2.61 -2.10
CA LEU A 48 -3.98 -2.70 -3.02
C LEU A 48 -5.15 -1.88 -2.49
N GLY A 49 -5.53 -0.81 -3.16
CA GLY A 49 -6.69 0.01 -2.81
C GLY A 49 -6.67 0.49 -1.35
N VAL A 50 -5.51 0.92 -0.84
CA VAL A 50 -5.35 1.28 0.57
C VAL A 50 -5.74 2.73 0.81
N PRO A 51 -6.66 3.01 1.77
CA PRO A 51 -7.11 4.36 2.11
C PRO A 51 -6.10 5.09 3.01
N PHE A 52 -4.96 5.54 2.45
CA PHE A 52 -3.90 6.17 3.24
C PHE A 52 -4.30 7.54 3.81
N ASN A 53 -5.11 8.29 3.07
CA ASN A 53 -5.61 9.59 3.51
C ASN A 53 -7.08 9.72 3.12
N ASP A 54 -7.95 9.08 3.87
CA ASP A 54 -9.37 8.98 3.57
C ASP A 54 -10.25 9.57 4.67
N THR A 55 -11.55 9.50 4.46
CA THR A 55 -12.60 9.97 5.33
C THR A 55 -12.52 9.36 6.73
N GLU A 56 -12.66 10.17 7.75
CA GLU A 56 -12.88 9.73 9.12
C GLU A 56 -14.24 10.21 9.62
N VAL A 57 -14.82 9.48 10.57
CA VAL A 57 -16.01 9.94 11.29
C VAL A 57 -15.57 10.79 12.48
N GLY A 58 -15.92 12.06 12.49
CA GLY A 58 -15.65 12.97 13.59
C GLY A 58 -16.42 12.58 14.86
N LYS A 59 -16.07 13.21 15.99
CA LYS A 59 -16.73 12.98 17.28
C LYS A 59 -18.23 13.35 17.28
N ASP A 60 -18.63 14.22 16.37
CA ASP A 60 -20.00 14.65 16.14
C ASP A 60 -20.79 13.74 15.18
N GLY A 61 -20.20 12.63 14.74
CA GLY A 61 -20.78 11.68 13.79
C GLY A 61 -20.74 12.13 12.34
N LYS A 62 -20.11 13.28 12.02
CA LYS A 62 -19.97 13.75 10.65
C LYS A 62 -18.73 13.16 10.00
N GLU A 63 -18.84 12.85 8.71
CA GLU A 63 -17.70 12.44 7.90
C GLU A 63 -16.80 13.64 7.61
N ILE A 64 -15.51 13.47 7.84
CA ILE A 64 -14.46 14.43 7.52
C ILE A 64 -13.66 13.86 6.35
N GLU A 65 -13.74 14.50 5.20
CA GLU A 65 -12.95 14.10 4.02
C GLU A 65 -11.55 14.71 4.07
N TYR A 66 -10.52 13.86 3.93
CA TYR A 66 -9.10 14.27 3.89
C TYR A 66 -8.52 14.17 2.49
N ARG A 67 -9.10 14.92 1.56
CA ARG A 67 -8.70 15.05 0.14
C ARG A 67 -9.01 16.47 -0.35
N PRO A 68 -8.57 16.96 -1.49
CA PRO A 68 -7.88 16.31 -2.60
C PRO A 68 -6.36 16.31 -2.47
N LEU A 69 -5.68 15.62 -3.40
CA LEU A 69 -4.25 15.72 -3.60
C LEU A 69 -3.89 16.98 -4.39
N THR A 70 -2.76 17.57 -4.02
CA THR A 70 -2.06 18.61 -4.78
C THR A 70 -0.69 18.10 -5.21
N GLN A 71 0.02 18.87 -6.03
CA GLN A 71 1.42 18.54 -6.38
C GLN A 71 2.37 18.51 -5.16
N TYR A 72 1.98 19.11 -4.04
CA TYR A 72 2.77 19.16 -2.80
C TYR A 72 2.30 18.18 -1.73
N GLY A 73 1.21 17.46 -1.97
CA GLY A 73 0.62 16.48 -1.06
C GLY A 73 -0.87 16.71 -0.85
N PRO A 74 -1.47 15.93 0.07
CA PRO A 74 -2.86 16.12 0.45
C PRO A 74 -3.10 17.51 0.99
N LEU A 75 -4.18 18.16 0.55
CA LEU A 75 -4.56 19.49 1.04
C LEU A 75 -4.92 19.43 2.54
N THR A 76 -5.59 18.36 2.94
CA THR A 76 -5.89 18.03 4.33
C THR A 76 -5.37 16.63 4.63
N MET A 77 -4.94 16.38 5.86
CA MET A 77 -4.32 15.11 6.27
C MET A 77 -5.10 14.48 7.42
N ALA A 78 -5.50 13.23 7.24
CA ALA A 78 -6.03 12.41 8.31
C ALA A 78 -5.03 12.30 9.48
N PRO A 79 -5.49 12.20 10.73
CA PRO A 79 -4.62 12.11 11.90
C PRO A 79 -3.57 10.99 11.80
N LEU A 80 -3.97 9.82 11.30
CA LEU A 80 -3.05 8.70 11.12
C LEU A 80 -2.03 8.97 10.00
N PHE A 81 -2.44 9.56 8.88
CA PHE A 81 -1.52 9.98 7.82
C PHE A 81 -0.48 10.97 8.33
N SER A 82 -0.93 12.00 9.07
CA SER A 82 -0.04 12.99 9.70
C SER A 82 0.95 12.34 10.66
N LYS A 83 0.50 11.38 11.46
CA LYS A 83 1.35 10.61 12.40
C LYS A 83 2.40 9.80 11.65
N ILE A 84 2.02 9.06 10.62
CA ILE A 84 2.95 8.28 9.80
C ILE A 84 3.95 9.20 9.11
N LYS A 85 3.49 10.32 8.53
CA LYS A 85 4.35 11.31 7.88
C LYS A 85 5.42 11.85 8.83
N LYS A 86 5.07 12.08 10.09
CA LYS A 86 6.01 12.54 11.12
C LYS A 86 7.08 11.49 11.46
N HIS A 87 6.75 10.21 11.37
CA HIS A 87 7.64 9.10 11.75
C HIS A 87 8.15 8.29 10.55
N ARG A 88 7.97 8.80 9.30
CA ARG A 88 8.35 8.06 8.09
C ARG A 88 9.83 7.70 7.99
N TYR A 89 10.70 8.41 8.68
CA TYR A 89 12.13 8.13 8.75
C TYR A 89 12.48 6.80 9.45
N ILE A 90 11.53 6.21 10.19
CA ILE A 90 11.66 4.89 10.81
C ILE A 90 11.39 3.77 9.79
N ILE A 91 10.72 4.06 8.67
CA ILE A 91 10.54 3.10 7.59
C ILE A 91 11.91 2.88 6.96
N SER A 92 12.33 1.62 6.85
CA SER A 92 13.63 1.27 6.28
C SER A 92 13.77 1.85 4.86
N PRO A 93 14.87 2.54 4.53
CA PRO A 93 15.10 3.08 3.21
C PRO A 93 15.29 2.01 2.13
N ASP A 94 15.50 0.75 2.52
CA ASP A 94 15.67 -0.38 1.61
C ASP A 94 14.36 -1.10 1.28
N THR A 95 13.30 -0.84 2.06
CA THR A 95 11.97 -1.41 1.81
C THR A 95 11.37 -0.82 0.52
N LYS A 96 11.12 -1.67 -0.47
CA LYS A 96 10.52 -1.27 -1.75
C LYS A 96 9.00 -1.38 -1.71
N PHE A 97 8.32 -0.43 -2.33
CA PHE A 97 6.86 -0.35 -2.33
C PHE A 97 6.29 -0.40 -3.76
N LEU A 98 5.24 -1.20 -3.94
CA LEU A 98 4.35 -1.15 -5.09
C LEU A 98 2.94 -0.82 -4.60
N ASN A 99 2.44 0.35 -4.98
CA ASN A 99 1.10 0.83 -4.63
C ASN A 99 0.18 0.69 -5.84
N ILE A 100 -0.89 -0.09 -5.70
CA ILE A 100 -1.85 -0.35 -6.78
C ILE A 100 -3.19 0.27 -6.41
N ALA A 101 -3.65 1.20 -7.25
CA ALA A 101 -4.95 1.83 -7.15
C ALA A 101 -5.89 1.29 -8.23
N GLY A 102 -7.16 1.12 -7.94
CA GLY A 102 -8.20 0.79 -8.89
C GLY A 102 -8.96 2.05 -9.35
N ASP A 103 -9.32 2.09 -10.64
CA ASP A 103 -10.21 3.08 -11.22
C ASP A 103 -11.25 2.37 -12.07
N LEU A 104 -12.52 2.46 -11.69
CA LEU A 104 -13.64 1.83 -12.39
C LEU A 104 -14.02 2.51 -13.72
N GLU A 105 -13.35 3.62 -14.07
CA GLU A 105 -13.63 4.42 -15.27
C GLU A 105 -15.09 4.89 -15.38
N ASN A 106 -15.76 5.06 -14.24
CA ASN A 106 -17.15 5.51 -14.13
C ASN A 106 -17.27 7.01 -13.82
N GLY A 107 -16.16 7.76 -13.88
CA GLY A 107 -16.10 9.20 -13.61
C GLY A 107 -15.89 9.55 -12.14
N THR A 108 -15.80 8.56 -11.21
CA THR A 108 -15.60 8.82 -9.77
C THR A 108 -14.15 8.88 -9.36
N ALA A 109 -13.21 8.50 -10.24
CA ALA A 109 -11.78 8.39 -9.92
C ALA A 109 -11.55 7.55 -8.65
N SER A 110 -12.16 6.36 -8.59
CA SER A 110 -12.09 5.46 -7.46
C SER A 110 -12.29 4.00 -7.87
N ASP A 111 -11.96 3.08 -6.96
CA ASP A 111 -12.28 1.65 -7.06
C ASP A 111 -13.70 1.31 -6.58
N GLY A 112 -14.53 2.33 -6.34
CA GLY A 112 -15.88 2.25 -5.81
C GLY A 112 -15.96 2.37 -4.28
N SER A 113 -14.86 2.26 -3.57
CA SER A 113 -14.78 2.42 -2.10
C SER A 113 -13.72 3.45 -1.70
N VAL A 114 -12.55 3.42 -2.35
CA VAL A 114 -11.41 4.29 -2.03
C VAL A 114 -11.08 5.16 -3.24
N SER A 115 -10.92 6.46 -3.03
CA SER A 115 -10.56 7.41 -4.08
C SER A 115 -9.10 7.25 -4.51
N LEU A 116 -8.79 7.56 -5.77
CA LEU A 116 -7.40 7.59 -6.25
C LEU A 116 -6.55 8.54 -5.41
N ASP A 117 -7.06 9.70 -5.03
CA ASP A 117 -6.35 10.68 -4.20
C ASP A 117 -5.93 10.08 -2.86
N SER A 118 -6.81 9.29 -2.23
CA SER A 118 -6.50 8.60 -0.98
C SER A 118 -5.39 7.57 -1.16
N VAL A 119 -5.50 6.68 -2.15
CA VAL A 119 -4.49 5.63 -2.42
C VAL A 119 -3.16 6.26 -2.81
N LEU A 120 -3.15 7.23 -3.71
CA LEU A 120 -1.94 7.85 -4.23
C LEU A 120 -1.26 8.80 -3.24
N SER A 121 -1.90 9.12 -2.12
CA SER A 121 -1.30 9.94 -1.07
C SER A 121 -0.04 9.28 -0.45
N LEU A 122 0.12 7.97 -0.57
CA LEU A 122 1.32 7.24 -0.13
C LEU A 122 2.62 7.80 -0.72
N ARG A 123 2.59 8.33 -1.94
CA ARG A 123 3.77 8.93 -2.62
C ARG A 123 4.42 10.07 -1.83
N TYR A 124 3.69 10.70 -0.92
CA TYR A 124 4.20 11.81 -0.09
C TYR A 124 4.76 11.35 1.26
N LEU A 125 4.70 10.05 1.54
CA LEU A 125 5.25 9.43 2.74
C LEU A 125 6.58 8.72 2.48
N LEU A 126 6.84 8.32 1.23
CA LEU A 126 7.97 7.46 0.86
C LEU A 126 8.93 8.16 -0.12
N PRO A 127 10.22 7.82 -0.07
CA PRO A 127 11.19 8.27 -1.07
C PRO A 127 10.87 7.72 -2.45
N ARG A 128 11.06 8.54 -3.50
CA ARG A 128 10.79 8.14 -4.89
C ARG A 128 11.55 6.91 -5.35
N GLN A 129 12.76 6.71 -4.84
CA GLN A 129 13.65 5.61 -5.24
C GLN A 129 13.11 4.22 -4.89
N VAL A 130 12.28 4.13 -3.86
CA VAL A 130 11.73 2.86 -3.36
C VAL A 130 10.23 2.72 -3.63
N TYR A 131 9.60 3.74 -4.21
CA TYR A 131 8.16 3.79 -4.41
C TYR A 131 7.78 3.70 -5.89
N HIS A 132 6.92 2.73 -6.19
CA HIS A 132 6.28 2.55 -7.48
C HIS A 132 4.76 2.58 -7.30
N GLU A 133 4.04 3.13 -8.27
CA GLU A 133 2.58 3.15 -8.25
C GLU A 133 2.01 2.79 -9.62
N VAL A 134 0.86 2.15 -9.60
CA VAL A 134 0.10 1.79 -10.80
C VAL A 134 -1.38 2.05 -10.55
N ILE A 135 -2.04 2.64 -11.54
CA ILE A 135 -3.51 2.76 -11.58
C ILE A 135 -4.02 1.72 -12.56
N VAL A 136 -4.79 0.76 -12.07
CA VAL A 136 -5.48 -0.24 -12.88
C VAL A 136 -6.84 0.31 -13.28
N LYS A 137 -6.98 0.63 -14.56
CA LYS A 137 -8.22 1.14 -15.15
C LYS A 137 -8.99 0.00 -15.80
N ASP A 138 -10.00 -0.47 -15.13
CA ASP A 138 -10.85 -1.57 -15.60
C ASP A 138 -12.16 -1.58 -14.79
N LYS A 139 -13.27 -1.91 -15.43
CA LYS A 139 -14.54 -2.17 -14.75
C LYS A 139 -14.48 -3.28 -13.68
N LYS A 140 -13.43 -4.13 -13.75
CA LYS A 140 -13.13 -5.17 -12.75
C LYS A 140 -12.12 -4.72 -11.69
N ALA A 141 -11.61 -3.48 -11.75
CA ALA A 141 -10.70 -2.92 -10.77
C ALA A 141 -11.44 -2.37 -9.54
N SER A 142 -12.56 -3.00 -9.15
CA SER A 142 -13.29 -2.62 -7.95
C SER A 142 -12.53 -3.03 -6.69
N HIS A 143 -12.79 -2.32 -5.61
CA HIS A 143 -12.12 -2.49 -4.32
C HIS A 143 -12.00 -3.95 -3.88
N SER A 144 -13.12 -4.68 -3.91
CA SER A 144 -13.19 -6.09 -3.53
C SER A 144 -12.60 -7.07 -4.56
N ARG A 145 -12.32 -6.62 -5.79
CA ARG A 145 -11.80 -7.47 -6.87
C ARG A 145 -10.37 -7.17 -7.29
N LEU A 146 -9.75 -6.13 -6.74
CA LEU A 146 -8.35 -5.81 -7.04
C LEU A 146 -7.43 -7.00 -6.76
N HIS A 147 -7.67 -7.74 -5.69
CA HIS A 147 -6.89 -8.93 -5.31
C HIS A 147 -7.27 -10.21 -6.10
N GLU A 148 -8.29 -10.16 -6.96
CA GLU A 148 -8.69 -11.23 -7.87
C GLU A 148 -8.41 -10.90 -9.34
N ASN A 149 -7.73 -9.78 -9.59
CA ASN A 149 -7.46 -9.29 -10.94
C ASN A 149 -6.14 -9.86 -11.48
N ARG A 150 -6.21 -10.66 -12.55
CA ARG A 150 -5.03 -11.30 -13.17
C ARG A 150 -3.92 -10.32 -13.58
N GLN A 151 -4.27 -9.10 -13.98
CA GLN A 151 -3.29 -8.06 -14.30
C GLN A 151 -2.54 -7.63 -13.03
N VAL A 152 -3.27 -7.47 -11.92
CA VAL A 152 -2.71 -7.15 -10.60
C VAL A 152 -1.82 -8.30 -10.12
N ASP A 153 -2.27 -9.55 -10.22
CA ASP A 153 -1.46 -10.73 -9.83
C ASP A 153 -0.13 -10.78 -10.60
N LYS A 154 -0.17 -10.50 -11.91
CA LYS A 154 1.05 -10.44 -12.73
C LYS A 154 2.00 -9.33 -12.28
N MET A 155 1.47 -8.15 -11.96
CA MET A 155 2.28 -7.02 -11.45
C MET A 155 2.91 -7.35 -10.11
N ILE A 156 2.14 -7.96 -9.20
CA ILE A 156 2.63 -8.41 -7.88
C ILE A 156 3.75 -9.43 -8.06
N GLY A 157 3.52 -10.47 -8.87
CA GLY A 157 4.51 -11.50 -9.13
C GLY A 157 5.80 -10.93 -9.73
N GLN A 158 5.70 -10.01 -10.69
CA GLN A 158 6.87 -9.34 -11.28
C GLN A 158 7.63 -8.50 -10.26
N PHE A 159 6.92 -7.79 -9.39
CA PHE A 159 7.53 -6.96 -8.36
C PHE A 159 8.22 -7.80 -7.29
N LEU A 160 7.56 -8.86 -6.80
CA LEU A 160 8.08 -9.70 -5.73
C LEU A 160 9.24 -10.59 -6.20
N PHE A 161 9.10 -11.24 -7.35
CA PHE A 161 9.99 -12.34 -7.79
C PHE A 161 10.80 -12.02 -9.05
N GLY A 162 10.54 -10.89 -9.73
CA GLY A 162 11.18 -10.53 -10.99
C GLY A 162 10.57 -11.21 -12.22
N LYS A 163 10.98 -10.75 -13.42
CA LYS A 163 10.39 -11.23 -14.68
C LYS A 163 10.64 -12.72 -14.96
N GLN A 164 11.75 -13.27 -14.52
CA GLN A 164 12.12 -14.67 -14.78
C GLN A 164 11.30 -15.70 -14.00
N ALA A 165 10.87 -15.36 -12.79
CA ALA A 165 10.07 -16.26 -11.96
C ALA A 165 8.65 -16.46 -12.50
N LEU A 166 8.11 -15.52 -13.29
CA LEU A 166 6.78 -15.63 -13.88
C LEU A 166 6.69 -16.57 -15.07
N GLN A 167 7.78 -16.79 -15.79
CA GLN A 167 7.79 -17.79 -16.88
C GLN A 167 7.61 -19.20 -16.35
N ALA A 168 8.14 -19.51 -15.17
CA ALA A 168 7.99 -20.83 -14.56
C ALA A 168 6.54 -21.16 -14.11
N PHE A 169 5.69 -20.14 -13.88
CA PHE A 169 4.28 -20.32 -13.49
C PHE A 169 3.29 -20.32 -14.66
N THR A 170 3.72 -19.91 -15.86
CA THR A 170 2.88 -19.91 -17.06
C THR A 170 3.05 -21.16 -17.92
N ASP A 171 4.08 -21.97 -17.66
CA ASP A 171 4.40 -23.19 -18.40
C ASP A 171 3.89 -24.47 -17.69
N THR A 172 3.09 -24.32 -16.62
CA THR A 172 2.34 -25.38 -15.93
C THR A 172 0.84 -25.18 -16.07
#